data_973e1f0e128f509be55d73a854dd057a
#
_entry.id   973e1f0e128f509be55d73a854dd057a
#
_cell.length_a   1.000
_cell.length_b   1.000
_cell.length_c   1.000
_cell.angle_alpha   90.00
_cell.angle_beta   90.00
_cell.angle_gamma   90.00
#
_symmetry.space_group_name_H-M   'P 1'
#
loop_
_entity.id
_entity.type
_entity.pdbx_description
1 polymer ?
#
loop_
_entity_poly.entity_id
_entity_poly.type
_entity_poly.pdbx_seq_one_letter_code
_entity_poly.pdbx_strand_id
1 'polypeptide(L)'
;MPILRLKNFFSKRKDPFYYQIKSLLKFSPKSLEYYKRAFIHRSLNRRDINGIAINYERLEFLGDSVLSSIISSYLFKNIPDGSEGYLTQMRSKIVSRNHLNELGSELNLINFVQSNIVNENYGDNIHGNLFESLIGAIFLDKGYPYCKKFIFQNVIIPHVDLEKLKNKIISYKSLFIEWCQKNKREYEYYTFEDNGNESIKHFAVKLSIDNKVIAKARETSKKKAEEKASKRAFFMFQEDILKDKRN
;
A
#
# COMPACT_ATOMS: atom_id res chain seq x y z
N MET A 1 7.08 -10.39 -42.55
CA MET A 1 7.34 -9.30 -41.60
C MET A 1 8.26 -9.68 -40.42
N PRO A 2 9.42 -10.32 -40.62
CA PRO A 2 10.36 -10.62 -39.53
C PRO A 2 11.38 -9.50 -39.25
N ILE A 3 11.63 -8.61 -40.21
CA ILE A 3 12.73 -7.61 -40.13
C ILE A 3 12.42 -6.47 -39.14
N LEU A 4 11.15 -6.08 -38.98
CA LEU A 4 10.73 -5.07 -37.98
C LEU A 4 10.90 -5.56 -36.52
N ARG A 5 10.72 -6.87 -36.26
CA ARG A 5 10.96 -7.47 -34.94
C ARG A 5 12.44 -7.47 -34.54
N LEU A 6 13.35 -7.68 -35.51
CA LEU A 6 14.79 -7.66 -35.26
C LEU A 6 15.33 -6.25 -35.01
N LYS A 7 14.87 -5.22 -35.75
CA LYS A 7 15.26 -3.81 -35.50
C LYS A 7 14.86 -3.33 -34.10
N ASN A 8 13.67 -3.68 -33.62
CA ASN A 8 13.22 -3.38 -32.26
C ASN A 8 14.03 -4.13 -31.18
N PHE A 9 14.53 -5.34 -31.49
CA PHE A 9 15.33 -6.13 -30.55
C PHE A 9 16.74 -5.56 -30.34
N PHE A 10 17.40 -5.12 -31.43
CA PHE A 10 18.73 -4.49 -31.36
C PHE A 10 18.69 -3.06 -30.78
N SER A 11 17.63 -2.30 -31.02
CA SER A 11 17.41 -0.96 -30.43
C SER A 11 17.26 -1.03 -28.92
N LYS A 12 16.57 -2.03 -28.36
CA LYS A 12 16.38 -2.25 -26.93
C LYS A 12 17.70 -2.51 -26.18
N ARG A 13 18.63 -3.24 -26.76
CA ARG A 13 19.92 -3.57 -26.16
C ARG A 13 20.90 -2.39 -26.07
N LYS A 14 20.59 -1.25 -26.71
CA LYS A 14 21.40 -0.01 -26.61
C LYS A 14 20.87 0.98 -25.58
N ASP A 15 19.66 0.75 -25.03
CA ASP A 15 19.05 1.63 -24.03
C ASP A 15 19.57 1.29 -22.63
N PRO A 16 20.29 2.18 -21.94
CA PRO A 16 20.76 1.95 -20.56
C PRO A 16 19.63 1.56 -19.61
N PHE A 17 18.45 2.12 -19.80
CA PHE A 17 17.25 1.81 -19.01
C PHE A 17 16.86 0.32 -19.12
N TYR A 18 17.11 -0.33 -20.27
CA TYR A 18 16.88 -1.77 -20.40
C TYR A 18 17.68 -2.60 -19.39
N TYR A 19 18.94 -2.28 -19.21
CA TYR A 19 19.81 -3.03 -18.29
C TYR A 19 19.46 -2.78 -16.84
N GLN A 20 19.11 -1.54 -16.50
CA GLN A 20 18.67 -1.16 -15.16
C GLN A 20 17.37 -1.91 -14.80
N ILE A 21 16.35 -1.86 -15.66
CA ILE A 21 15.09 -2.58 -15.45
C ILE A 21 15.29 -4.10 -15.42
N LYS A 22 16.12 -4.66 -16.31
CA LYS A 22 16.45 -6.09 -16.30
C LYS A 22 17.12 -6.50 -14.98
N SER A 23 18.02 -5.69 -14.47
CA SER A 23 18.68 -5.93 -13.17
C SER A 23 17.67 -5.91 -12.02
N LEU A 24 16.78 -4.93 -12.00
CA LEU A 24 15.71 -4.81 -11.00
C LEU A 24 14.75 -6.01 -11.03
N LEU A 25 14.30 -6.39 -12.22
CA LEU A 25 13.29 -7.45 -12.40
C LEU A 25 13.86 -8.87 -12.24
N LYS A 26 15.16 -9.07 -12.42
CA LYS A 26 15.84 -10.39 -12.54
C LYS A 26 15.32 -11.24 -13.71
N PHE A 27 14.66 -10.60 -14.69
CA PHE A 27 14.28 -11.19 -15.98
C PHE A 27 14.28 -10.12 -17.07
N SER A 28 14.27 -10.55 -18.36
CA SER A 28 14.32 -9.62 -19.49
C SER A 28 12.94 -9.06 -19.82
N PRO A 29 12.77 -7.73 -19.85
CA PRO A 29 11.53 -7.11 -20.31
C PRO A 29 11.31 -7.40 -21.82
N LYS A 30 10.04 -7.61 -22.19
CA LYS A 30 9.61 -7.80 -23.58
C LYS A 30 9.32 -6.45 -24.25
N SER A 31 8.67 -5.53 -23.53
CA SER A 31 8.40 -4.17 -23.98
C SER A 31 8.83 -3.16 -22.91
N LEU A 32 9.78 -2.27 -23.25
CA LEU A 32 10.25 -1.21 -22.33
C LEU A 32 9.21 -0.11 -22.13
N GLU A 33 8.25 0.01 -23.03
CA GLU A 33 7.27 1.09 -23.03
C GLU A 33 6.45 1.11 -21.71
N TYR A 34 6.01 -0.06 -21.24
CA TYR A 34 5.26 -0.15 -19.99
C TYR A 34 6.10 0.29 -18.80
N TYR A 35 7.38 -0.09 -18.75
CA TYR A 35 8.28 0.29 -17.65
C TYR A 35 8.65 1.78 -17.70
N LYS A 36 8.87 2.35 -18.90
CA LYS A 36 9.07 3.81 -19.03
C LYS A 36 7.86 4.58 -18.52
N ARG A 37 6.65 4.13 -18.90
CA ARG A 37 5.40 4.75 -18.43
C ARG A 37 5.22 4.64 -16.91
N ALA A 38 5.62 3.53 -16.30
CA ALA A 38 5.52 3.30 -14.87
C ALA A 38 6.28 4.34 -14.01
N PHE A 39 7.22 5.06 -14.60
CA PHE A 39 8.03 6.07 -13.92
C PHE A 39 7.80 7.50 -14.43
N ILE A 40 6.78 7.73 -15.27
CA ILE A 40 6.40 9.09 -15.70
C ILE A 40 5.49 9.69 -14.64
N HIS A 41 5.98 10.74 -13.95
CA HIS A 41 5.16 11.47 -12.98
C HIS A 41 4.16 12.38 -13.69
N ARG A 42 2.97 12.55 -13.08
CA ARG A 42 1.88 13.38 -13.61
C ARG A 42 2.27 14.85 -13.88
N SER A 43 3.27 15.38 -13.16
CA SER A 43 3.78 16.75 -13.36
C SER A 43 4.31 17.02 -14.77
N LEU A 44 4.66 15.97 -15.54
CA LEU A 44 5.08 16.14 -16.94
C LEU A 44 3.92 16.45 -17.89
N ASN A 45 2.67 16.31 -17.46
CA ASN A 45 1.46 16.56 -18.25
C ASN A 45 1.47 15.94 -19.66
N ARG A 46 2.19 14.81 -19.83
CA ARG A 46 2.26 14.12 -21.12
C ARG A 46 0.91 13.53 -21.49
N ARG A 47 0.56 13.63 -22.78
CA ARG A 47 -0.66 13.05 -23.33
C ARG A 47 -0.33 12.28 -24.62
N ASP A 48 -1.13 11.26 -24.92
CA ASP A 48 -1.08 10.58 -26.20
C ASP A 48 -1.83 11.37 -27.28
N ILE A 49 -1.87 10.83 -28.49
CA ILE A 49 -2.55 11.43 -29.67
C ILE A 49 -4.06 11.58 -29.47
N ASN A 50 -4.67 10.83 -28.55
CA ASN A 50 -6.08 10.88 -28.17
C ASN A 50 -6.33 11.78 -26.95
N GLY A 51 -5.33 12.49 -26.44
CA GLY A 51 -5.42 13.34 -25.27
C GLY A 51 -5.39 12.58 -23.93
N ILE A 52 -5.16 11.26 -23.92
CA ILE A 52 -5.11 10.43 -22.70
C ILE A 52 -3.78 10.68 -21.97
N ALA A 53 -3.85 10.91 -20.67
CA ALA A 53 -2.66 11.14 -19.84
C ALA A 53 -1.70 9.93 -19.88
N ILE A 54 -0.41 10.22 -20.11
CA ILE A 54 0.68 9.25 -20.06
C ILE A 54 1.46 9.49 -18.77
N ASN A 55 1.09 8.76 -17.71
CA ASN A 55 1.76 8.77 -16.43
C ASN A 55 1.63 7.39 -15.76
N TYR A 56 2.15 7.26 -14.54
CA TYR A 56 2.16 6.01 -13.79
C TYR A 56 0.78 5.63 -13.20
N GLU A 57 -0.16 6.55 -13.01
CA GLU A 57 -1.37 6.37 -12.19
C GLU A 57 -2.26 5.20 -12.67
N ARG A 58 -2.43 5.03 -14.00
CA ARG A 58 -3.21 3.90 -14.52
C ARG A 58 -2.54 2.55 -14.33
N LEU A 59 -1.21 2.52 -14.31
CA LEU A 59 -0.44 1.31 -14.02
C LEU A 59 -0.44 1.00 -12.52
N GLU A 60 -0.40 2.01 -11.66
CA GLU A 60 -0.61 1.92 -10.21
C GLU A 60 -1.95 1.25 -9.91
N PHE A 61 -3.05 1.76 -10.47
CA PHE A 61 -4.39 1.19 -10.30
C PHE A 61 -4.46 -0.31 -10.69
N LEU A 62 -3.86 -0.66 -11.82
CA LEU A 62 -3.79 -2.06 -12.27
C LEU A 62 -2.91 -2.90 -11.36
N GLY A 63 -1.76 -2.37 -10.97
CA GLY A 63 -0.77 -3.05 -10.15
C GLY A 63 -1.26 -3.34 -8.74
N ASP A 64 -1.98 -2.41 -8.10
CA ASP A 64 -2.65 -2.65 -6.81
C ASP A 64 -3.58 -3.86 -6.88
N SER A 65 -4.42 -3.93 -7.91
CA SER A 65 -5.36 -5.05 -8.10
C SER A 65 -4.63 -6.39 -8.27
N VAL A 66 -3.55 -6.41 -9.07
CA VAL A 66 -2.73 -7.62 -9.30
C VAL A 66 -1.99 -8.03 -8.03
N LEU A 67 -1.40 -7.07 -7.32
CA LEU A 67 -0.72 -7.27 -6.03
C LEU A 67 -1.68 -7.88 -5.01
N SER A 68 -2.83 -7.25 -4.83
CA SER A 68 -3.88 -7.71 -3.91
C SER A 68 -4.35 -9.12 -4.23
N SER A 69 -4.51 -9.47 -5.51
CA SER A 69 -4.88 -10.83 -5.96
C SER A 69 -3.81 -11.87 -5.60
N ILE A 70 -2.54 -11.55 -5.83
CA ILE A 70 -1.42 -12.47 -5.54
C ILE A 70 -1.27 -12.69 -4.04
N ILE A 71 -1.33 -11.63 -3.24
CA ILE A 71 -1.26 -11.70 -1.78
C ILE A 71 -2.46 -12.47 -1.21
N SER A 72 -3.68 -12.22 -1.72
CA SER A 72 -4.88 -12.98 -1.31
C SER A 72 -4.73 -14.47 -1.59
N SER A 73 -4.23 -14.83 -2.78
CA SER A 73 -3.97 -16.24 -3.14
C SER A 73 -2.91 -16.88 -2.24
N TYR A 74 -1.89 -16.12 -1.85
CA TYR A 74 -0.85 -16.58 -0.92
C TYR A 74 -1.43 -16.84 0.48
N LEU A 75 -2.16 -15.87 1.04
CA LEU A 75 -2.77 -15.97 2.37
C LEU A 75 -3.78 -17.11 2.44
N PHE A 76 -4.67 -17.24 1.46
CA PHE A 76 -5.66 -18.32 1.37
C PHE A 76 -5.03 -19.71 1.45
N LYS A 77 -3.87 -19.89 0.80
CA LYS A 77 -3.16 -21.19 0.79
C LYS A 77 -2.38 -21.47 2.07
N ASN A 78 -1.86 -20.44 2.73
CA ASN A 78 -0.98 -20.59 3.88
C ASN A 78 -1.70 -20.41 5.23
N ILE A 79 -2.97 -20.00 5.20
CA ILE A 79 -3.83 -19.84 6.38
C ILE A 79 -5.19 -20.50 6.06
N PRO A 80 -5.25 -21.85 5.97
CA PRO A 80 -6.44 -22.56 5.52
C PRO A 80 -7.66 -22.36 6.44
N ASP A 81 -7.42 -22.19 7.74
CA ASP A 81 -8.46 -22.02 8.76
C ASP A 81 -8.83 -20.53 9.00
N GLY A 82 -8.26 -19.61 8.24
CA GLY A 82 -8.50 -18.18 8.38
C GLY A 82 -9.87 -17.77 7.86
N SER A 83 -10.66 -17.08 8.69
CA SER A 83 -11.91 -16.47 8.23
C SER A 83 -11.65 -15.39 7.16
N GLU A 84 -12.68 -15.04 6.38
CA GLU A 84 -12.59 -13.98 5.36
C GLU A 84 -12.09 -12.66 5.94
N GLY A 85 -12.66 -12.23 7.08
CA GLY A 85 -12.24 -10.98 7.76
C GLY A 85 -10.79 -11.04 8.20
N TYR A 86 -10.33 -12.17 8.74
CA TYR A 86 -8.94 -12.36 9.14
C TYR A 86 -7.98 -12.29 7.92
N LEU A 87 -8.30 -12.99 6.83
CA LEU A 87 -7.48 -12.95 5.60
C LEU A 87 -7.43 -11.54 5.00
N THR A 88 -8.54 -10.81 5.03
CA THR A 88 -8.61 -9.40 4.58
C THR A 88 -7.77 -8.49 5.47
N GLN A 89 -7.78 -8.69 6.79
CA GLN A 89 -6.92 -7.96 7.72
C GLN A 89 -5.44 -8.27 7.45
N MET A 90 -5.08 -9.54 7.27
CA MET A 90 -3.69 -9.94 6.96
C MET A 90 -3.20 -9.35 5.64
N ARG A 91 -4.04 -9.38 4.59
CA ARG A 91 -3.73 -8.73 3.32
C ARG A 91 -3.47 -7.24 3.50
N SER A 92 -4.34 -6.51 4.21
CA SER A 92 -4.16 -5.07 4.42
C SER A 92 -2.87 -4.71 5.17
N LYS A 93 -2.33 -5.64 5.98
CA LYS A 93 -1.02 -5.50 6.62
C LYS A 93 0.12 -5.52 5.60
N ILE A 94 0.06 -6.46 4.67
CA ILE A 94 1.10 -6.67 3.65
C ILE A 94 1.07 -5.55 2.60
N VAL A 95 -0.12 -5.13 2.14
CA VAL A 95 -0.28 -4.07 1.14
C VAL A 95 -0.54 -2.69 1.76
N SER A 96 -0.14 -2.48 3.02
CA SER A 96 -0.29 -1.17 3.67
C SER A 96 0.60 -0.12 3.00
N ARG A 97 0.13 1.14 2.92
CA ARG A 97 0.88 2.26 2.32
C ARG A 97 2.30 2.40 2.85
N ASN A 98 2.48 2.26 4.16
CA ASN A 98 3.80 2.34 4.77
C ASN A 98 4.72 1.23 4.25
N HIS A 99 4.24 -0.01 4.24
CA HIS A 99 5.03 -1.13 3.76
C HIS A 99 5.33 -1.04 2.25
N LEU A 100 4.37 -0.62 1.43
CA LEU A 100 4.61 -0.41 0.00
C LEU A 100 5.61 0.72 -0.26
N ASN A 101 5.59 1.79 0.56
CA ASN A 101 6.60 2.84 0.51
C ASN A 101 7.99 2.33 0.90
N GLU A 102 8.10 1.50 1.93
CA GLU A 102 9.35 0.85 2.32
C GLU A 102 9.90 0.01 1.14
N LEU A 103 9.09 -0.87 0.55
CA LEU A 103 9.46 -1.70 -0.60
C LEU A 103 9.92 -0.89 -1.81
N GLY A 104 9.18 0.17 -2.17
CA GLY A 104 9.55 1.04 -3.29
C GLY A 104 10.84 1.81 -3.03
N SER A 105 11.09 2.20 -1.78
CA SER A 105 12.33 2.83 -1.35
C SER A 105 13.52 1.87 -1.38
N GLU A 106 13.39 0.66 -0.84
CA GLU A 106 14.42 -0.38 -0.86
C GLU A 106 14.85 -0.77 -2.27
N LEU A 107 13.89 -0.81 -3.20
CA LEU A 107 14.17 -1.05 -4.62
C LEU A 107 14.71 0.20 -5.36
N ASN A 108 14.89 1.33 -4.67
CA ASN A 108 15.36 2.60 -5.22
C ASN A 108 14.56 3.06 -6.46
N LEU A 109 13.24 2.85 -6.47
CA LEU A 109 12.39 3.12 -7.63
C LEU A 109 12.33 4.60 -7.99
N ILE A 110 12.57 5.48 -7.02
CA ILE A 110 12.60 6.94 -7.23
C ILE A 110 13.64 7.38 -8.27
N ASN A 111 14.75 6.64 -8.40
CA ASN A 111 15.82 6.94 -9.34
C ASN A 111 15.40 6.79 -10.82
N PHE A 112 14.26 6.15 -11.08
CA PHE A 112 13.71 6.00 -12.41
C PHE A 112 12.70 7.09 -12.78
N VAL A 113 12.26 7.91 -11.82
CA VAL A 113 11.18 8.87 -12.01
C VAL A 113 11.59 9.98 -12.98
N GLN A 114 10.70 10.24 -13.94
CA GLN A 114 10.75 11.41 -14.82
C GLN A 114 9.70 12.40 -14.34
N SER A 115 10.13 13.60 -13.96
CA SER A 115 9.24 14.64 -13.42
C SER A 115 9.73 16.05 -13.75
N ASN A 116 8.85 17.04 -13.56
CA ASN A 116 9.17 18.47 -13.54
C ASN A 116 9.15 19.05 -12.11
N ILE A 117 9.13 18.18 -11.09
CA ILE A 117 9.12 18.63 -9.69
C ILE A 117 10.52 19.03 -9.27
N VAL A 118 10.65 20.28 -8.81
CA VAL A 118 11.88 20.79 -8.21
C VAL A 118 11.92 20.34 -6.74
N ASN A 119 13.11 20.00 -6.24
CA ASN A 119 13.35 19.53 -4.86
C ASN A 119 12.72 18.17 -4.50
N GLU A 120 12.39 17.34 -5.49
CA GLU A 120 11.94 15.94 -5.32
C GLU A 120 10.78 15.75 -4.33
N ASN A 121 9.97 16.78 -4.11
CA ASN A 121 8.79 16.68 -3.23
C ASN A 121 7.60 16.05 -3.96
N TYR A 122 7.64 14.73 -4.10
CA TYR A 122 6.63 13.93 -4.81
C TYR A 122 5.40 13.57 -3.94
N GLY A 123 5.44 13.95 -2.65
CA GLY A 123 4.44 13.53 -1.64
C GLY A 123 4.74 12.17 -1.00
N ASP A 124 4.08 11.92 0.15
CA ASP A 124 4.43 10.86 1.10
C ASP A 124 4.30 9.42 0.55
N ASN A 125 3.56 9.20 -0.54
CA ASN A 125 3.22 7.86 -1.03
C ASN A 125 3.90 7.49 -2.35
N ILE A 126 4.82 8.30 -2.85
CA ILE A 126 5.40 8.10 -4.19
C ILE A 126 6.06 6.74 -4.35
N HIS A 127 6.81 6.27 -3.35
CA HIS A 127 7.52 4.99 -3.43
C HIS A 127 6.55 3.81 -3.59
N GLY A 128 5.45 3.79 -2.83
CA GLY A 128 4.41 2.77 -2.94
C GLY A 128 3.69 2.81 -4.28
N ASN A 129 3.33 4.01 -4.74
CA ASN A 129 2.69 4.19 -6.04
C ASN A 129 3.57 3.69 -7.20
N LEU A 130 4.89 3.96 -7.13
CA LEU A 130 5.85 3.46 -8.13
C LEU A 130 5.98 1.93 -8.07
N PHE A 131 5.94 1.35 -6.85
CA PHE A 131 5.97 -0.10 -6.69
C PHE A 131 4.75 -0.77 -7.32
N GLU A 132 3.56 -0.28 -7.05
CA GLU A 132 2.32 -0.76 -7.67
C GLU A 132 2.34 -0.55 -9.19
N SER A 133 2.79 0.62 -9.65
CA SER A 133 2.93 0.90 -11.08
C SER A 133 3.89 -0.04 -11.79
N LEU A 134 5.01 -0.41 -11.15
CA LEU A 134 5.95 -1.40 -11.66
C LEU A 134 5.28 -2.78 -11.81
N ILE A 135 4.46 -3.20 -10.84
CA ILE A 135 3.70 -4.45 -10.93
C ILE A 135 2.72 -4.40 -12.11
N GLY A 136 2.02 -3.29 -12.30
CA GLY A 136 1.15 -3.06 -13.46
C GLY A 136 1.90 -3.17 -14.79
N ALA A 137 3.11 -2.62 -14.86
CA ALA A 137 3.98 -2.74 -16.05
C ALA A 137 4.43 -4.19 -16.29
N ILE A 138 4.81 -4.93 -15.25
CA ILE A 138 5.17 -6.36 -15.36
C ILE A 138 3.97 -7.16 -15.87
N PHE A 139 2.78 -6.87 -15.33
CA PHE A 139 1.56 -7.57 -15.74
C PHE A 139 1.27 -7.39 -17.24
N LEU A 140 1.33 -6.17 -17.75
CA LEU A 140 1.10 -5.90 -19.17
C LEU A 140 2.18 -6.47 -20.09
N ASP A 141 3.42 -6.52 -19.61
CA ASP A 141 4.55 -7.03 -20.41
C ASP A 141 4.66 -8.56 -20.40
N LYS A 142 4.45 -9.19 -19.24
CA LYS A 142 4.80 -10.60 -19.00
C LYS A 142 3.67 -11.44 -18.41
N GLY A 143 2.59 -10.81 -17.96
CA GLY A 143 1.43 -11.47 -17.36
C GLY A 143 1.61 -11.86 -15.89
N TYR A 144 0.56 -12.46 -15.35
CA TYR A 144 0.41 -12.82 -13.93
C TYR A 144 1.56 -13.69 -13.37
N PRO A 145 2.09 -14.71 -14.07
CA PRO A 145 3.15 -15.56 -13.51
C PRO A 145 4.43 -14.80 -13.17
N TYR A 146 4.78 -13.79 -13.97
CA TYR A 146 5.95 -12.95 -13.70
C TYR A 146 5.72 -11.96 -12.57
N CYS A 147 4.51 -11.39 -12.44
CA CYS A 147 4.13 -10.61 -11.28
C CYS A 147 4.24 -11.45 -10.01
N LYS A 148 3.68 -12.65 -10.02
CA LYS A 148 3.76 -13.59 -8.89
C LYS A 148 5.22 -13.87 -8.51
N LYS A 149 6.09 -14.18 -9.48
CA LYS A 149 7.52 -14.42 -9.22
C LYS A 149 8.17 -13.19 -8.59
N PHE A 150 7.94 -12.00 -9.14
CA PHE A 150 8.51 -10.75 -8.63
C PHE A 150 8.03 -10.44 -7.21
N ILE A 151 6.74 -10.57 -6.93
CA ILE A 151 6.15 -10.32 -5.61
C ILE A 151 6.66 -11.35 -4.59
N PHE A 152 6.79 -12.63 -4.96
CA PHE A 152 7.36 -13.63 -4.07
C PHE A 152 8.81 -13.31 -3.68
N GLN A 153 9.63 -12.91 -4.64
CA GLN A 153 11.05 -12.62 -4.41
C GLN A 153 11.30 -11.33 -3.64
N ASN A 154 10.47 -10.30 -3.83
CA ASN A 154 10.71 -8.96 -3.28
C ASN A 154 9.75 -8.57 -2.14
N VAL A 155 8.67 -9.32 -1.92
CA VAL A 155 7.71 -9.03 -0.85
C VAL A 155 7.55 -10.22 0.09
N ILE A 156 7.13 -11.38 -0.43
CA ILE A 156 6.70 -12.48 0.42
C ILE A 156 7.89 -13.09 1.15
N ILE A 157 8.93 -13.50 0.43
CA ILE A 157 10.09 -14.17 1.04
C ILE A 157 10.83 -13.26 2.05
N PRO A 158 11.16 -12.00 1.70
CA PRO A 158 11.94 -11.16 2.62
C PRO A 158 11.13 -10.50 3.74
N HIS A 159 9.82 -10.22 3.54
CA HIS A 159 9.08 -9.33 4.44
C HIS A 159 7.83 -9.94 5.08
N VAL A 160 7.35 -11.11 4.61
CA VAL A 160 6.11 -11.70 5.12
C VAL A 160 6.40 -12.84 6.08
N ASP A 161 6.44 -12.51 7.36
CA ASP A 161 6.42 -13.47 8.46
C ASP A 161 4.99 -13.51 9.02
N LEU A 162 4.25 -14.57 8.73
CA LEU A 162 2.83 -14.69 9.10
C LEU A 162 2.62 -14.66 10.61
N GLU A 163 3.53 -15.21 11.41
CA GLU A 163 3.41 -15.21 12.88
C GLU A 163 3.62 -13.80 13.46
N LYS A 164 4.59 -13.06 12.96
CA LYS A 164 4.78 -11.66 13.34
C LYS A 164 3.61 -10.78 12.88
N LEU A 165 3.08 -11.04 11.69
CA LEU A 165 1.95 -10.31 11.16
C LEU A 165 0.67 -10.52 11.98
N LYS A 166 0.41 -11.69 12.51
CA LYS A 166 -0.73 -11.97 13.42
C LYS A 166 -0.78 -10.97 14.58
N ASN A 167 0.37 -10.68 15.15
CA ASN A 167 0.51 -9.83 16.34
C ASN A 167 0.59 -8.33 16.01
N LYS A 168 0.76 -7.94 14.74
CA LYS A 168 0.85 -6.53 14.33
C LYS A 168 -0.53 -5.89 14.32
N ILE A 169 -0.73 -4.90 15.19
CA ILE A 169 -1.93 -4.04 15.20
C ILE A 169 -1.74 -2.93 14.18
N ILE A 170 -2.63 -2.85 13.17
CA ILE A 170 -2.57 -1.81 12.13
C ILE A 170 -3.40 -0.60 12.52
N SER A 171 -4.56 -0.84 13.10
CA SER A 171 -5.49 0.19 13.55
C SER A 171 -6.10 -0.24 14.87
N TYR A 172 -5.81 0.53 15.89
CA TYR A 172 -6.46 0.37 17.19
C TYR A 172 -7.95 0.68 17.10
N LYS A 173 -8.35 1.61 16.20
CA LYS A 173 -9.75 1.93 15.98
C LYS A 173 -10.50 0.73 15.42
N SER A 174 -10.00 0.09 14.37
CA SER A 174 -10.64 -1.10 13.79
C SER A 174 -10.72 -2.24 14.81
N LEU A 175 -9.62 -2.50 15.51
CA LEU A 175 -9.56 -3.54 16.54
C LEU A 175 -10.56 -3.30 17.68
N PHE A 176 -10.68 -2.06 18.13
CA PHE A 176 -11.59 -1.68 19.19
C PHE A 176 -13.05 -1.79 18.75
N ILE A 177 -13.38 -1.33 17.54
CA ILE A 177 -14.72 -1.44 16.96
C ILE A 177 -15.14 -2.89 16.83
N GLU A 178 -14.25 -3.75 16.27
CA GLU A 178 -14.49 -5.18 16.11
C GLU A 178 -14.79 -5.86 17.46
N TRP A 179 -14.00 -5.52 18.50
CA TRP A 179 -14.22 -6.02 19.85
C TRP A 179 -15.55 -5.54 20.42
N CYS A 180 -15.93 -4.27 20.27
CA CYS A 180 -17.23 -3.76 20.72
C CYS A 180 -18.39 -4.49 20.04
N GLN A 181 -18.31 -4.68 18.72
CA GLN A 181 -19.33 -5.38 17.92
C GLN A 181 -19.48 -6.85 18.36
N LYS A 182 -18.34 -7.57 18.51
CA LYS A 182 -18.34 -8.97 18.98
C LYS A 182 -19.00 -9.10 20.37
N ASN A 183 -18.74 -8.15 21.25
CA ASN A 183 -19.25 -8.15 22.62
C ASN A 183 -20.58 -7.37 22.79
N LYS A 184 -21.22 -6.97 21.68
CA LYS A 184 -22.50 -6.22 21.68
C LYS A 184 -22.45 -4.97 22.56
N ARG A 185 -21.30 -4.27 22.61
CA ARG A 185 -21.11 -3.02 23.36
C ARG A 185 -21.44 -1.83 22.45
N GLU A 186 -22.16 -0.86 22.96
CA GLU A 186 -22.38 0.41 22.26
C GLU A 186 -21.13 1.29 22.37
N TYR A 187 -20.70 1.89 21.27
CA TYR A 187 -19.56 2.80 21.27
C TYR A 187 -19.85 4.05 20.44
N GLU A 188 -19.28 5.18 20.84
CA GLU A 188 -19.44 6.45 20.16
C GLU A 188 -18.11 7.22 20.12
N TYR A 189 -17.80 7.79 18.93
CA TYR A 189 -16.70 8.74 18.72
C TYR A 189 -17.29 10.14 18.55
N TYR A 190 -17.32 10.94 19.58
CA TYR A 190 -17.68 12.36 19.49
C TYR A 190 -16.43 13.17 19.16
N THR A 191 -16.33 13.64 17.90
CA THR A 191 -15.16 14.36 17.37
C THR A 191 -15.55 15.80 17.05
N PHE A 192 -14.77 16.77 17.54
CA PHE A 192 -14.98 18.21 17.36
C PHE A 192 -13.66 18.91 17.08
N GLU A 193 -13.74 20.12 16.47
CA GLU A 193 -12.57 20.97 16.26
C GLU A 193 -12.15 21.61 17.58
N ASP A 194 -10.85 21.54 17.86
CA ASP A 194 -10.24 22.12 19.07
C ASP A 194 -8.98 22.87 18.66
N ASN A 195 -9.17 24.08 18.17
CA ASN A 195 -8.08 24.88 17.62
C ASN A 195 -7.23 25.55 18.71
N GLY A 196 -7.76 25.71 19.96
CA GLY A 196 -7.07 26.40 21.03
C GLY A 196 -6.54 27.75 20.58
N ASN A 197 -5.34 28.13 21.04
CA ASN A 197 -4.60 29.32 20.60
C ASN A 197 -3.52 29.01 19.53
N GLU A 198 -3.58 27.84 18.89
CA GLU A 198 -2.57 27.38 17.93
C GLU A 198 -2.99 27.70 16.49
N SER A 199 -2.03 28.05 15.66
CA SER A 199 -2.23 28.30 14.21
C SER A 199 -2.54 27.02 13.41
N ILE A 200 -2.28 25.84 14.00
CA ILE A 200 -2.51 24.54 13.37
C ILE A 200 -3.86 24.00 13.82
N LYS A 201 -4.68 23.61 12.84
CA LYS A 201 -5.98 23.00 13.09
C LYS A 201 -5.84 21.67 13.82
N HIS A 202 -6.53 21.54 14.97
CA HIS A 202 -6.58 20.33 15.77
C HIS A 202 -8.01 19.79 15.90
N PHE A 203 -8.10 18.50 16.15
CA PHE A 203 -9.35 17.78 16.41
C PHE A 203 -9.25 17.04 17.74
N ALA A 204 -10.21 17.26 18.61
CA ALA A 204 -10.37 16.48 19.82
C ALA A 204 -11.46 15.42 19.64
N VAL A 205 -11.27 14.27 20.28
CA VAL A 205 -12.24 13.18 20.30
C VAL A 205 -12.50 12.71 21.72
N LYS A 206 -13.77 12.42 22.04
CA LYS A 206 -14.21 11.65 23.20
C LYS A 206 -14.71 10.31 22.71
N LEU A 207 -14.15 9.22 23.22
CA LEU A 207 -14.58 7.86 22.95
C LEU A 207 -15.36 7.34 24.14
N SER A 208 -16.59 6.89 23.90
CA SER A 208 -17.48 6.33 24.92
C SER A 208 -17.78 4.86 24.63
N ILE A 209 -18.00 4.08 25.69
CA ILE A 209 -18.63 2.76 25.67
C ILE A 209 -19.83 2.80 26.62
N ASP A 210 -20.98 2.30 26.17
CA ASP A 210 -22.21 2.21 26.97
C ASP A 210 -22.48 3.55 27.72
N ASN A 211 -22.41 4.65 26.96
CA ASN A 211 -22.60 6.04 27.45
C ASN A 211 -21.50 6.55 28.41
N LYS A 212 -20.43 5.79 28.66
CA LYS A 212 -19.36 6.19 29.58
C LYS A 212 -18.09 6.57 28.78
N VAL A 213 -17.63 7.82 28.99
CA VAL A 213 -16.38 8.28 28.32
C VAL A 213 -15.19 7.52 28.92
N ILE A 214 -14.48 6.77 28.05
CA ILE A 214 -13.34 5.93 28.42
C ILE A 214 -12.00 6.49 27.95
N ALA A 215 -12.00 7.27 26.86
CA ALA A 215 -10.76 7.86 26.33
C ALA A 215 -11.03 9.21 25.67
N LYS A 216 -10.02 10.08 25.71
CA LYS A 216 -9.99 11.36 25.00
C LYS A 216 -8.66 11.47 24.26
N ALA A 217 -8.64 12.11 23.10
CA ALA A 217 -7.40 12.39 22.38
C ALA A 217 -7.52 13.69 21.58
N ARG A 218 -6.36 14.30 21.23
CA ARG A 218 -6.24 15.48 20.39
C ARG A 218 -5.14 15.22 19.37
N GLU A 219 -5.41 15.54 18.09
CA GLU A 219 -4.48 15.35 16.96
C GLU A 219 -4.79 16.32 15.82
N THR A 220 -3.88 16.39 14.85
CA THR A 220 -3.99 17.28 13.69
C THR A 220 -5.01 16.84 12.64
N SER A 221 -5.62 15.66 12.78
CA SER A 221 -6.75 15.21 11.94
C SER A 221 -7.72 14.36 12.73
N LYS A 222 -8.99 14.35 12.32
CA LYS A 222 -10.05 13.51 12.91
C LYS A 222 -9.62 12.04 13.02
N LYS A 223 -9.11 11.49 11.90
CA LYS A 223 -8.66 10.09 11.84
C LYS A 223 -7.54 9.78 12.84
N LYS A 224 -6.54 10.66 12.98
CA LYS A 224 -5.46 10.49 13.96
C LYS A 224 -5.96 10.60 15.39
N ALA A 225 -6.89 11.53 15.67
CA ALA A 225 -7.48 11.70 16.99
C ALA A 225 -8.28 10.46 17.43
N GLU A 226 -9.10 9.91 16.53
CA GLU A 226 -9.86 8.68 16.78
C GLU A 226 -8.96 7.47 16.99
N GLU A 227 -7.92 7.30 16.16
CA GLU A 227 -6.92 6.22 16.29
C GLU A 227 -6.19 6.31 17.64
N LYS A 228 -5.80 7.51 18.07
CA LYS A 228 -5.13 7.74 19.36
C LYS A 228 -6.06 7.47 20.55
N ALA A 229 -7.34 7.86 20.46
CA ALA A 229 -8.33 7.53 21.49
C ALA A 229 -8.55 6.03 21.60
N SER A 230 -8.68 5.36 20.46
CA SER A 230 -8.83 3.90 20.39
C SER A 230 -7.61 3.17 20.93
N LYS A 231 -6.39 3.68 20.69
CA LYS A 231 -5.16 3.13 21.29
C LYS A 231 -5.20 3.22 22.82
N ARG A 232 -5.69 4.34 23.39
CA ARG A 232 -5.85 4.47 24.83
C ARG A 232 -6.89 3.49 25.38
N ALA A 233 -8.04 3.38 24.70
CA ALA A 233 -9.07 2.41 25.04
C ALA A 233 -8.57 0.96 24.95
N PHE A 234 -7.78 0.63 23.92
CA PHE A 234 -7.16 -0.70 23.78
C PHE A 234 -6.34 -1.06 25.02
N PHE A 235 -5.48 -0.17 25.53
CA PHE A 235 -4.68 -0.47 26.71
C PHE A 235 -5.51 -0.62 27.99
N MET A 236 -6.70 0.00 28.07
CA MET A 236 -7.62 -0.19 29.21
C MET A 236 -8.30 -1.57 29.16
N PHE A 237 -8.60 -2.10 27.98
CA PHE A 237 -9.31 -3.37 27.76
C PHE A 237 -8.42 -4.43 27.11
N GLN A 238 -7.09 -4.30 27.24
CA GLN A 238 -6.13 -5.11 26.51
C GLN A 238 -6.30 -6.62 26.75
N GLU A 239 -6.54 -7.01 28.00
CA GLU A 239 -6.71 -8.43 28.36
C GLU A 239 -7.96 -9.02 27.68
N ASP A 240 -9.09 -8.30 27.74
CA ASP A 240 -10.35 -8.73 27.13
C ASP A 240 -10.24 -8.79 25.61
N ILE A 241 -9.67 -7.73 24.98
CA ILE A 241 -9.51 -7.65 23.53
C ILE A 241 -8.57 -8.74 22.99
N LEU A 242 -7.47 -9.02 23.70
CA LEU A 242 -6.51 -10.06 23.29
C LEU A 242 -7.02 -11.48 23.53
N LYS A 243 -7.83 -11.69 24.58
CA LYS A 243 -8.50 -12.96 24.85
C LYS A 243 -9.50 -13.30 23.74
N ASP A 244 -10.30 -12.32 23.32
CA ASP A 244 -11.27 -12.48 22.23
C ASP A 244 -10.64 -12.73 20.85
N LYS A 245 -9.36 -12.36 20.66
CA LYS A 245 -8.60 -12.65 19.43
C LYS A 245 -8.10 -14.09 19.34
N ARG A 246 -8.02 -14.78 20.47
CA ARG A 246 -7.52 -16.18 20.53
C ARG A 246 -8.63 -17.21 20.36
N ASN A 247 -9.86 -16.78 20.52
CA ASN A 247 -11.10 -17.55 20.31
C ASN A 247 -11.77 -17.16 18.97
#